data_0f2d6149d4ba64cb085ef85ff07b4d96
#
_entry.id   0f2d6149d4ba64cb085ef85ff07b4d96
#
_cell.length_a   1.000
_cell.length_b   1.000
_cell.length_c   1.000
_cell.angle_alpha   90.00
_cell.angle_beta   90.00
_cell.angle_gamma   90.00
#
_symmetry.space_group_name_H-M   'P 1'
#
loop_
_entity.id
_entity.type
_entity.pdbx_description
1 polymer ?
#
loop_
_entity_poly.entity_id
_entity_poly.type
_entity_poly.pdbx_seq_one_letter_code
_entity_poly.pdbx_strand_id
1 'polypeptide(L)'
;MILGIDASTYLDELAHGAKYFDGNVPIDPLDAFHANGVDCMRIRVWNDPRSPDGEPYLAGDCDMDHYIRLGKLAKAKGYRLLLDFHYSDFWADPGKQMIPKAWQGMDVDALCDAVYTYTKDCLTAARAADVAPDFVQVGNEITNGILWPVGKLTLEDGTRGNYDAFCRLLAAGCRACREVLPKAEIILHLEKSNDQAVYREFFTQMETHGMDYDIIGASYYPYWHGTPEELFANLDACRSFGMRIMVMELGYGFTDRPYRLDGGEKRLVIDADRSYVPGFTEKYPMTPAGQADFVRDFLTAARSHGVDGVFYWEPLWIPGEGICWASPAGQKYIGEEGKSTENEWANQCLFDYEGRKLPAFDAYTL
;
A
#
# COMPACT_ATOMS: atom_id res chain seq x y z
N MET A 1 11.65 -2.16 -15.66
CA MET A 1 11.12 -1.87 -14.31
C MET A 1 9.71 -1.34 -14.45
N ILE A 2 8.76 -1.91 -13.73
CA ILE A 2 7.37 -1.43 -13.66
C ILE A 2 7.37 -0.09 -12.90
N LEU A 3 6.64 0.88 -13.41
CA LEU A 3 6.34 2.10 -12.67
C LEU A 3 4.86 2.08 -12.28
N GLY A 4 4.59 2.13 -10.99
CA GLY A 4 3.24 2.02 -10.46
C GLY A 4 2.87 3.14 -9.50
N ILE A 5 1.57 3.27 -9.28
CA ILE A 5 1.00 4.09 -8.22
C ILE A 5 -0.04 3.27 -7.45
N ASP A 6 -0.15 3.48 -6.14
CA ASP A 6 -1.35 3.14 -5.40
C ASP A 6 -2.30 4.33 -5.48
N ALA A 7 -3.50 4.14 -5.96
CA ALA A 7 -4.49 5.19 -6.13
C ALA A 7 -5.85 4.74 -5.57
N SER A 8 -5.81 3.98 -4.49
CA SER A 8 -7.01 3.36 -3.90
C SER A 8 -8.04 4.38 -3.41
N THR A 9 -7.62 5.60 -3.02
CA THR A 9 -8.55 6.67 -2.61
C THR A 9 -9.14 7.47 -3.78
N TYR A 10 -8.67 7.28 -5.02
CA TYR A 10 -8.97 8.19 -6.14
C TYR A 10 -10.46 8.37 -6.45
N LEU A 11 -11.29 7.33 -6.35
CA LEU A 11 -12.73 7.48 -6.56
C LEU A 11 -13.40 8.30 -5.46
N ASP A 12 -12.89 8.22 -4.23
CA ASP A 12 -13.34 9.02 -3.10
C ASP A 12 -12.97 10.50 -3.31
N GLU A 13 -11.74 10.77 -3.76
CA GLU A 13 -11.28 12.09 -4.18
C GLU A 13 -12.24 12.74 -5.19
N LEU A 14 -12.55 12.00 -6.25
CA LEU A 14 -13.47 12.50 -7.29
C LEU A 14 -14.89 12.74 -6.77
N ALA A 15 -15.38 11.86 -5.90
CA ALA A 15 -16.71 11.99 -5.30
C ALA A 15 -16.83 13.25 -4.43
N HIS A 16 -15.72 13.68 -3.80
CA HIS A 16 -15.62 14.89 -2.98
C HIS A 16 -15.13 16.11 -3.79
N GLY A 17 -15.08 16.00 -5.12
CA GLY A 17 -14.84 17.15 -6.02
C GLY A 17 -13.38 17.55 -6.17
N ALA A 18 -12.43 16.68 -5.84
CA ALA A 18 -11.01 16.89 -6.11
C ALA A 18 -10.76 17.20 -7.59
N LYS A 19 -9.86 18.12 -7.85
CA LYS A 19 -9.45 18.54 -9.20
C LYS A 19 -7.95 18.59 -9.29
N TYR A 20 -7.43 18.19 -10.44
CA TYR A 20 -5.99 18.14 -10.70
C TYR A 20 -5.61 19.04 -11.86
N PHE A 21 -4.43 19.67 -11.76
CA PHE A 21 -3.99 20.68 -12.70
C PHE A 21 -2.51 20.49 -13.07
N ASP A 22 -2.16 20.76 -14.33
CA ASP A 22 -0.80 21.07 -14.76
C ASP A 22 -0.69 22.59 -14.91
N GLY A 23 -0.02 23.23 -13.97
CA GLY A 23 -0.09 24.68 -13.80
C GLY A 23 -1.52 25.13 -13.49
N ASN A 24 -2.18 25.80 -14.44
CA ASN A 24 -3.60 26.22 -14.32
C ASN A 24 -4.53 25.44 -15.28
N VAL A 25 -4.04 24.43 -15.97
CA VAL A 25 -4.82 23.64 -16.92
C VAL A 25 -5.37 22.41 -16.21
N PRO A 26 -6.68 22.18 -16.17
CA PRO A 26 -7.24 20.95 -15.62
C PRO A 26 -6.76 19.73 -16.40
N ILE A 27 -6.38 18.68 -15.68
CA ILE A 27 -5.92 17.41 -16.26
C ILE A 27 -6.66 16.23 -15.64
N ASP A 28 -6.72 15.12 -16.37
CA ASP A 28 -6.97 13.81 -15.77
C ASP A 28 -5.62 13.28 -15.26
N PRO A 29 -5.44 13.07 -13.94
CA PRO A 29 -4.14 12.69 -13.40
C PRO A 29 -3.74 11.28 -13.83
N LEU A 30 -4.68 10.37 -14.07
CA LEU A 30 -4.36 9.01 -14.52
C LEU A 30 -3.83 9.02 -15.97
N ASP A 31 -4.42 9.82 -16.88
CA ASP A 31 -3.88 9.98 -18.23
C ASP A 31 -2.49 10.60 -18.18
N ALA A 32 -2.27 11.58 -17.31
CA ALA A 32 -0.98 12.23 -17.14
C ALA A 32 0.10 11.24 -16.58
N PHE A 33 -0.23 10.43 -15.57
CA PHE A 33 0.68 9.38 -15.07
C PHE A 33 1.02 8.35 -16.15
N HIS A 34 0.01 7.89 -16.90
CA HIS A 34 0.23 6.93 -17.98
C HIS A 34 1.12 7.50 -19.10
N ALA A 35 0.93 8.77 -19.46
CA ALA A 35 1.78 9.46 -20.42
C ALA A 35 3.25 9.60 -19.91
N ASN A 36 3.47 9.64 -18.60
CA ASN A 36 4.79 9.66 -17.97
C ASN A 36 5.38 8.25 -17.71
N GLY A 37 4.75 7.20 -18.25
CA GLY A 37 5.28 5.84 -18.20
C GLY A 37 4.84 5.03 -16.97
N VAL A 38 3.91 5.53 -16.15
CA VAL A 38 3.27 4.73 -15.10
C VAL A 38 2.30 3.77 -15.76
N ASP A 39 2.49 2.48 -15.58
CA ASP A 39 1.79 1.43 -16.31
C ASP A 39 1.08 0.41 -15.42
N CYS A 40 1.14 0.57 -14.11
CA CYS A 40 0.47 -0.32 -13.16
C CYS A 40 -0.22 0.46 -12.03
N MET A 41 -1.43 0.08 -11.68
CA MET A 41 -2.18 0.63 -10.55
C MET A 41 -2.37 -0.42 -9.47
N ARG A 42 -1.89 -0.14 -8.26
CA ARG A 42 -2.15 -0.92 -7.06
C ARG A 42 -3.43 -0.42 -6.42
N ILE A 43 -4.31 -1.34 -6.05
CA ILE A 43 -5.60 -1.05 -5.43
C ILE A 43 -5.77 -2.01 -4.25
N ARG A 44 -5.88 -1.45 -3.03
CA ARG A 44 -6.14 -2.23 -1.82
C ARG A 44 -7.59 -2.69 -1.76
N VAL A 45 -7.82 -3.82 -1.08
CA VAL A 45 -9.15 -4.36 -0.86
C VAL A 45 -9.32 -4.78 0.60
N TRP A 46 -10.38 -4.28 1.19
CA TRP A 46 -10.88 -4.63 2.53
C TRP A 46 -12.08 -5.57 2.43
N ASN A 47 -12.31 -6.34 3.49
CA ASN A 47 -13.38 -7.34 3.47
C ASN A 47 -14.77 -6.70 3.55
N ASP A 48 -15.03 -5.90 4.59
CA ASP A 48 -16.27 -5.15 4.78
C ASP A 48 -16.01 -3.83 5.51
N PRO A 49 -15.72 -2.72 4.79
CA PRO A 49 -15.32 -1.43 5.37
C PRO A 49 -16.52 -0.64 5.96
N ARG A 50 -17.39 -1.34 6.70
CA ARG A 50 -18.54 -0.72 7.35
C ARG A 50 -18.71 -1.25 8.77
N SER A 51 -19.25 -0.40 9.65
CA SER A 51 -19.66 -0.81 10.98
C SER A 51 -20.84 -1.81 10.92
N PRO A 52 -21.14 -2.54 11.99
CA PRO A 52 -22.36 -3.38 12.05
C PRO A 52 -23.66 -2.61 11.81
N ASP A 53 -23.66 -1.30 12.08
CA ASP A 53 -24.81 -0.40 11.86
C ASP A 53 -24.82 0.18 10.42
N GLY A 54 -23.84 -0.20 9.58
CA GLY A 54 -23.73 0.21 8.18
C GLY A 54 -22.98 1.53 7.95
N GLU A 55 -22.37 2.11 8.99
CA GLU A 55 -21.59 3.35 8.84
C GLU A 55 -20.27 3.07 8.11
N PRO A 56 -19.92 3.85 7.07
CA PRO A 56 -18.69 3.63 6.30
C PRO A 56 -17.46 3.96 7.15
N TYR A 57 -16.36 3.23 6.91
CA TYR A 57 -15.07 3.52 7.54
C TYR A 57 -14.29 4.62 6.83
N LEU A 58 -14.66 4.95 5.60
CA LEU A 58 -14.06 5.95 4.72
C LEU A 58 -12.67 5.54 4.20
N ALA A 59 -11.81 6.50 3.88
CA ALA A 59 -10.53 6.27 3.22
C ALA A 59 -10.67 5.46 1.91
N GLY A 60 -11.70 5.81 1.12
CA GLY A 60 -12.01 5.16 -0.14
C GLY A 60 -12.97 3.98 -0.04
N ASP A 61 -13.34 3.51 1.17
CA ASP A 61 -14.21 2.34 1.40
C ASP A 61 -13.88 1.17 0.44
N CYS A 62 -12.61 0.79 0.40
CA CYS A 62 -11.96 -0.04 -0.61
C CYS A 62 -12.42 -1.51 -0.59
N ASP A 63 -13.70 -1.77 -0.82
CA ASP A 63 -14.25 -3.13 -1.03
C ASP A 63 -14.07 -3.60 -2.49
N MET A 64 -14.60 -4.78 -2.80
CA MET A 64 -14.50 -5.34 -4.17
C MET A 64 -15.30 -4.56 -5.21
N ASP A 65 -16.39 -3.90 -4.84
CA ASP A 65 -17.14 -3.04 -5.76
C ASP A 65 -16.31 -1.81 -6.10
N HIS A 66 -15.61 -1.24 -5.13
CA HIS A 66 -14.64 -0.17 -5.35
C HIS A 66 -13.51 -0.63 -6.27
N TYR A 67 -12.88 -1.78 -6.00
CA TYR A 67 -11.85 -2.36 -6.87
C TYR A 67 -12.32 -2.50 -8.31
N ILE A 68 -13.52 -3.06 -8.52
CA ILE A 68 -14.08 -3.26 -9.88
C ILE A 68 -14.29 -1.92 -10.60
N ARG A 69 -14.83 -0.91 -9.93
CA ARG A 69 -15.07 0.42 -10.52
C ARG A 69 -13.74 1.10 -10.90
N LEU A 70 -12.79 1.14 -9.97
CA LEU A 70 -11.48 1.75 -10.21
C LEU A 70 -10.66 0.96 -11.23
N GLY A 71 -10.70 -0.38 -11.16
CA GLY A 71 -10.04 -1.26 -12.11
C GLY A 71 -10.53 -1.09 -13.55
N LYS A 72 -11.84 -0.90 -13.75
CA LYS A 72 -12.40 -0.57 -15.09
C LYS A 72 -11.87 0.76 -15.61
N LEU A 73 -11.81 1.77 -14.75
CA LEU A 73 -11.26 3.07 -15.12
C LEU A 73 -9.78 2.96 -15.49
N ALA A 74 -8.99 2.26 -14.68
CA ALA A 74 -7.57 2.04 -14.92
C ALA A 74 -7.30 1.24 -16.21
N LYS A 75 -8.02 0.13 -16.41
CA LYS A 75 -7.91 -0.68 -17.65
C LYS A 75 -8.27 0.10 -18.90
N ALA A 76 -9.31 0.96 -18.86
CA ALA A 76 -9.68 1.81 -19.98
C ALA A 76 -8.57 2.81 -20.37
N LYS A 77 -7.68 3.15 -19.43
CA LYS A 77 -6.52 4.02 -19.63
C LYS A 77 -5.21 3.25 -19.91
N GLY A 78 -5.26 1.91 -20.00
CA GLY A 78 -4.10 1.08 -20.34
C GLY A 78 -3.27 0.57 -19.18
N TYR A 79 -3.70 0.75 -17.94
CA TYR A 79 -2.98 0.25 -16.77
C TYR A 79 -3.10 -1.27 -16.61
N ARG A 80 -2.02 -1.90 -16.17
CA ARG A 80 -2.06 -3.19 -15.47
C ARG A 80 -2.63 -2.99 -14.08
N LEU A 81 -3.14 -4.06 -13.47
CA LEU A 81 -3.71 -4.01 -12.13
C LEU A 81 -2.94 -4.87 -11.14
N LEU A 82 -2.77 -4.34 -9.94
CA LEU A 82 -2.31 -5.05 -8.76
C LEU A 82 -3.41 -4.97 -7.71
N LEU A 83 -3.92 -6.12 -7.27
CA LEU A 83 -4.88 -6.21 -6.19
C LEU A 83 -4.15 -6.51 -4.89
N ASP A 84 -4.35 -5.65 -3.87
CA ASP A 84 -3.73 -5.76 -2.56
C ASP A 84 -4.74 -6.17 -1.50
N PHE A 85 -4.65 -7.41 -1.03
CA PHE A 85 -5.52 -7.91 0.05
C PHE A 85 -4.99 -7.52 1.42
N HIS A 86 -5.75 -6.72 2.17
CA HIS A 86 -5.46 -6.44 3.57
C HIS A 86 -5.92 -7.57 4.53
N TYR A 87 -6.86 -8.43 4.13
CA TYR A 87 -7.52 -9.43 4.98
C TYR A 87 -8.05 -8.85 6.29
N SER A 88 -8.59 -7.65 6.22
CA SER A 88 -9.19 -6.89 7.32
C SER A 88 -10.40 -6.13 6.78
N ASP A 89 -11.26 -5.65 7.64
CA ASP A 89 -12.37 -4.78 7.23
C ASP A 89 -11.91 -3.33 6.98
N PHE A 90 -10.68 -3.00 7.37
CA PHE A 90 -10.09 -1.67 7.23
C PHE A 90 -8.56 -1.78 7.15
N TRP A 91 -7.83 -0.72 7.51
CA TRP A 91 -6.38 -0.70 7.46
C TRP A 91 -5.74 -1.91 8.14
N ALA A 92 -4.89 -2.62 7.41
CA ALA A 92 -3.91 -3.56 7.92
C ALA A 92 -2.51 -3.01 7.65
N ASP A 93 -1.71 -2.88 8.70
CA ASP A 93 -0.37 -2.30 8.68
C ASP A 93 0.52 -2.94 9.76
N PRO A 94 1.80 -2.52 9.93
CA PRO A 94 2.70 -3.12 10.91
C PRO A 94 2.21 -3.09 12.36
N GLY A 95 1.32 -2.15 12.69
CA GLY A 95 0.76 -1.99 14.03
C GLY A 95 -0.53 -2.77 14.26
N LYS A 96 -1.20 -3.21 13.19
CA LYS A 96 -2.51 -3.85 13.28
C LYS A 96 -2.81 -4.76 12.08
N GLN A 97 -3.31 -5.96 12.37
CA GLN A 97 -3.73 -6.96 11.39
C GLN A 97 -5.03 -7.60 11.92
N MET A 98 -6.10 -6.81 11.91
CA MET A 98 -7.36 -7.16 12.55
C MET A 98 -8.08 -8.28 11.80
N ILE A 99 -8.59 -9.28 12.53
CA ILE A 99 -9.51 -10.27 11.96
C ILE A 99 -10.80 -9.55 11.54
N PRO A 100 -11.30 -9.73 10.30
CA PRO A 100 -12.59 -9.22 9.87
C PRO A 100 -13.74 -9.58 10.81
N LYS A 101 -14.73 -8.71 10.93
CA LYS A 101 -15.93 -8.91 11.79
C LYS A 101 -16.58 -10.28 11.55
N ALA A 102 -16.71 -10.64 10.27
CA ALA A 102 -17.35 -11.90 9.85
C ALA A 102 -16.54 -13.15 10.23
N TRP A 103 -15.25 -13.00 10.58
CA TRP A 103 -14.34 -14.12 10.90
C TRP A 103 -13.94 -14.17 12.36
N GLN A 104 -14.52 -13.31 13.20
CA GLN A 104 -14.24 -13.28 14.64
C GLN A 104 -14.59 -14.61 15.30
N GLY A 105 -13.69 -15.09 16.17
CA GLY A 105 -13.85 -16.34 16.90
C GLY A 105 -13.57 -17.63 16.12
N MET A 106 -13.16 -17.53 14.84
CA MET A 106 -12.72 -18.66 14.05
C MET A 106 -11.35 -19.15 14.54
N ASP A 107 -11.15 -20.46 14.54
CA ASP A 107 -9.83 -21.08 14.72
C ASP A 107 -9.00 -20.99 13.42
N VAL A 108 -7.77 -21.49 13.45
CA VAL A 108 -6.87 -21.40 12.31
C VAL A 108 -7.40 -22.14 11.08
N ASP A 109 -8.10 -23.26 11.25
CA ASP A 109 -8.64 -24.05 10.14
C ASP A 109 -9.77 -23.30 9.45
N ALA A 110 -10.71 -22.78 10.22
CA ALA A 110 -11.82 -21.97 9.72
C ALA A 110 -11.32 -20.65 9.08
N LEU A 111 -10.28 -20.01 9.65
CA LEU A 111 -9.67 -18.84 9.04
C LEU A 111 -8.98 -19.15 7.71
N CYS A 112 -8.31 -20.31 7.58
CA CYS A 112 -7.74 -20.74 6.30
C CYS A 112 -8.83 -20.89 5.23
N ASP A 113 -9.96 -21.50 5.58
CA ASP A 113 -11.10 -21.64 4.67
C ASP A 113 -11.72 -20.29 4.32
N ALA A 114 -11.81 -19.36 5.28
CA ALA A 114 -12.31 -18.01 5.06
C ALA A 114 -11.40 -17.20 4.14
N VAL A 115 -10.07 -17.20 4.36
CA VAL A 115 -9.09 -16.55 3.49
C VAL A 115 -9.15 -17.11 2.08
N TYR A 116 -9.16 -18.44 1.94
CA TYR A 116 -9.26 -19.09 0.63
C TYR A 116 -10.54 -18.69 -0.12
N THR A 117 -11.68 -18.80 0.55
CA THR A 117 -12.99 -18.51 -0.05
C THR A 117 -13.09 -17.04 -0.46
N TYR A 118 -12.75 -16.13 0.44
CA TYR A 118 -12.77 -14.70 0.16
C TYR A 118 -11.85 -14.31 -1.01
N THR A 119 -10.60 -14.78 -1.01
CA THR A 119 -9.65 -14.52 -2.09
C THR A 119 -10.17 -15.06 -3.43
N LYS A 120 -10.69 -16.29 -3.43
CA LYS A 120 -11.27 -16.93 -4.61
C LYS A 120 -12.46 -16.16 -5.17
N ASP A 121 -13.37 -15.73 -4.31
CA ASP A 121 -14.59 -15.01 -4.69
C ASP A 121 -14.23 -13.63 -5.27
N CYS A 122 -13.32 -12.89 -4.60
CA CYS A 122 -12.84 -11.60 -5.08
C CYS A 122 -12.18 -11.71 -6.46
N LEU A 123 -11.26 -12.65 -6.65
CA LEU A 123 -10.57 -12.83 -7.93
C LEU A 123 -11.52 -13.34 -9.04
N THR A 124 -12.51 -14.15 -8.69
CA THR A 124 -13.54 -14.60 -9.60
C THR A 124 -14.42 -13.42 -10.06
N ALA A 125 -14.81 -12.54 -9.13
CA ALA A 125 -15.56 -11.32 -9.41
C ALA A 125 -14.74 -10.36 -10.30
N ALA A 126 -13.46 -10.14 -9.98
CA ALA A 126 -12.55 -9.31 -10.77
C ALA A 126 -12.43 -9.83 -12.22
N ARG A 127 -12.26 -11.15 -12.39
CA ARG A 127 -12.20 -11.78 -13.71
C ARG A 127 -13.52 -11.65 -14.47
N ALA A 128 -14.65 -11.87 -13.81
CA ALA A 128 -15.98 -11.75 -14.41
C ALA A 128 -16.31 -10.30 -14.85
N ALA A 129 -15.71 -9.32 -14.20
CA ALA A 129 -15.87 -7.90 -14.52
C ALA A 129 -14.82 -7.36 -15.53
N ASP A 130 -13.98 -8.22 -16.11
CA ASP A 130 -12.87 -7.88 -17.04
C ASP A 130 -11.77 -7.00 -16.41
N VAL A 131 -11.62 -7.09 -15.09
CA VAL A 131 -10.59 -6.37 -14.30
C VAL A 131 -9.69 -7.33 -13.52
N ALA A 132 -9.44 -8.52 -14.07
CA ALA A 132 -8.49 -9.47 -13.49
C ALA A 132 -7.14 -8.78 -13.27
N PRO A 133 -6.55 -8.86 -12.06
CA PRO A 133 -5.25 -8.30 -11.79
C PRO A 133 -4.12 -9.11 -12.43
N ASP A 134 -3.05 -8.42 -12.79
CA ASP A 134 -1.79 -9.01 -13.28
C ASP A 134 -0.92 -9.45 -12.08
N PHE A 135 -1.08 -8.78 -10.93
CA PHE A 135 -0.38 -9.03 -9.69
C PHE A 135 -1.37 -9.12 -8.52
N VAL A 136 -1.12 -10.02 -7.58
CA VAL A 136 -1.93 -10.17 -6.36
C VAL A 136 -1.03 -10.11 -5.15
N GLN A 137 -1.21 -9.12 -4.30
CA GLN A 137 -0.53 -9.02 -3.01
C GLN A 137 -1.37 -9.74 -1.96
N VAL A 138 -0.80 -10.79 -1.36
CA VAL A 138 -1.45 -11.63 -0.36
C VAL A 138 -1.05 -11.16 1.04
N GLY A 139 -1.82 -10.24 1.57
CA GLY A 139 -1.55 -9.51 2.81
C GLY A 139 -0.72 -8.24 2.59
N ASN A 140 -0.96 -7.21 3.40
CA ASN A 140 -0.23 -5.95 3.39
C ASN A 140 0.67 -5.82 4.61
N GLU A 141 1.98 -5.52 4.39
CA GLU A 141 2.99 -5.29 5.44
C GLU A 141 3.00 -6.38 6.53
N ILE A 142 3.13 -7.62 6.07
CA ILE A 142 2.92 -8.83 6.88
C ILE A 142 4.14 -9.27 7.69
N THR A 143 5.11 -8.41 7.93
CA THR A 143 6.33 -8.73 8.70
C THR A 143 6.02 -9.38 10.04
N ASN A 144 4.93 -8.98 10.70
CA ASN A 144 4.48 -9.58 11.96
C ASN A 144 3.25 -10.50 11.80
N GLY A 145 3.04 -11.03 10.60
CA GLY A 145 1.92 -11.93 10.31
C GLY A 145 0.63 -11.22 9.91
N ILE A 146 -0.46 -11.98 9.84
CA ILE A 146 -1.81 -11.53 9.47
C ILE A 146 -2.85 -12.03 10.48
N LEU A 147 -4.05 -11.45 10.49
CA LEU A 147 -5.22 -11.96 11.23
C LEU A 147 -4.90 -12.21 12.72
N TRP A 148 -4.42 -11.17 13.40
CA TRP A 148 -4.02 -11.26 14.80
C TRP A 148 -5.20 -11.53 15.73
N PRO A 149 -5.01 -12.37 16.79
CA PRO A 149 -3.74 -12.97 17.24
C PRO A 149 -3.35 -14.28 16.53
N VAL A 150 -4.23 -14.90 15.74
CA VAL A 150 -4.05 -16.27 15.23
C VAL A 150 -2.82 -16.43 14.34
N GLY A 151 -2.63 -15.55 13.39
CA GLY A 151 -1.45 -15.54 12.48
C GLY A 151 -0.35 -14.57 12.90
N LYS A 152 -0.34 -14.09 14.16
CA LYS A 152 0.70 -13.17 14.66
C LYS A 152 2.03 -13.91 14.87
N LEU A 153 3.13 -13.31 14.39
CA LEU A 153 4.47 -13.91 14.49
C LEU A 153 5.21 -13.54 15.77
N THR A 154 5.04 -12.33 16.30
CA THR A 154 5.62 -11.96 17.59
C THR A 154 4.78 -12.52 18.72
N LEU A 155 5.38 -13.40 19.52
CA LEU A 155 4.78 -14.02 20.68
C LEU A 155 4.74 -13.08 21.90
N GLU A 156 4.05 -13.47 22.98
CA GLU A 156 3.92 -12.67 24.19
C GLU A 156 5.27 -12.38 24.89
N ASP A 157 6.24 -13.29 24.76
CA ASP A 157 7.60 -13.11 25.28
C ASP A 157 8.52 -12.27 24.39
N GLY A 158 7.98 -11.73 23.27
CA GLY A 158 8.70 -10.92 22.31
C GLY A 158 9.54 -11.71 21.27
N THR A 159 9.57 -13.02 21.36
CA THR A 159 10.22 -13.87 20.35
C THR A 159 9.35 -13.97 19.09
N ARG A 160 9.99 -14.37 17.97
CA ARG A 160 9.26 -14.65 16.72
C ARG A 160 9.02 -16.15 16.58
N GLY A 161 7.80 -16.49 16.19
CA GLY A 161 7.37 -17.89 16.07
C GLY A 161 6.02 -17.98 15.37
N ASN A 162 5.27 -19.06 15.63
CA ASN A 162 3.93 -19.27 15.07
C ASN A 162 3.88 -19.33 13.53
N TYR A 163 5.01 -19.64 12.88
CA TYR A 163 5.09 -19.70 11.43
C TYR A 163 4.16 -20.75 10.82
N ASP A 164 3.90 -21.87 11.52
CA ASP A 164 2.98 -22.90 11.01
C ASP A 164 1.56 -22.35 10.79
N ALA A 165 0.99 -21.64 11.76
CA ALA A 165 -0.34 -21.06 11.61
C ALA A 165 -0.33 -19.92 10.57
N PHE A 166 0.65 -19.05 10.62
CA PHE A 166 0.77 -17.94 9.66
C PHE A 166 0.92 -18.45 8.22
N CYS A 167 1.83 -19.40 7.95
CA CYS A 167 2.05 -19.93 6.62
C CYS A 167 0.82 -20.69 6.08
N ARG A 168 0.05 -21.35 6.95
CA ARG A 168 -1.20 -21.99 6.55
C ARG A 168 -2.24 -20.95 6.07
N LEU A 169 -2.39 -19.85 6.80
CA LEU A 169 -3.28 -18.76 6.42
C LEU A 169 -2.83 -18.12 5.10
N LEU A 170 -1.55 -17.83 4.96
CA LEU A 170 -0.99 -17.22 3.76
C LEU A 170 -1.11 -18.15 2.54
N ALA A 171 -0.81 -19.45 2.71
CA ALA A 171 -0.93 -20.46 1.67
C ALA A 171 -2.37 -20.63 1.17
N ALA A 172 -3.37 -20.40 2.02
CA ALA A 172 -4.77 -20.43 1.62
C ALA A 172 -5.08 -19.34 0.59
N GLY A 173 -4.59 -18.11 0.80
CA GLY A 173 -4.69 -17.01 -0.17
C GLY A 173 -3.93 -17.30 -1.46
N CYS A 174 -2.66 -17.70 -1.37
CA CYS A 174 -1.85 -18.04 -2.53
C CYS A 174 -2.47 -19.16 -3.39
N ARG A 175 -2.99 -20.21 -2.77
CA ARG A 175 -3.69 -21.31 -3.46
C ARG A 175 -4.92 -20.81 -4.22
N ALA A 176 -5.73 -19.93 -3.63
CA ALA A 176 -6.88 -19.33 -4.30
C ALA A 176 -6.45 -18.49 -5.53
N CYS A 177 -5.35 -17.74 -5.40
CA CYS A 177 -4.78 -16.99 -6.52
C CYS A 177 -4.38 -17.90 -7.68
N ARG A 178 -3.61 -18.96 -7.42
CA ARG A 178 -3.18 -19.91 -8.46
C ARG A 178 -4.36 -20.63 -9.14
N GLU A 179 -5.41 -20.95 -8.38
CA GLU A 179 -6.59 -21.61 -8.92
C GLU A 179 -7.39 -20.70 -9.86
N VAL A 180 -7.62 -19.43 -9.47
CA VAL A 180 -8.47 -18.52 -10.24
C VAL A 180 -7.69 -17.80 -11.33
N LEU A 181 -6.47 -17.35 -11.04
CA LEU A 181 -5.62 -16.56 -11.93
C LEU A 181 -4.20 -17.16 -12.00
N PRO A 182 -4.02 -18.33 -12.66
CA PRO A 182 -2.73 -19.03 -12.66
C PRO A 182 -1.58 -18.27 -13.32
N LYS A 183 -1.85 -17.16 -14.00
CA LYS A 183 -0.84 -16.29 -14.63
C LYS A 183 -0.53 -15.04 -13.83
N ALA A 184 -1.34 -14.69 -12.84
CA ALA A 184 -1.06 -13.56 -11.96
C ALA A 184 0.13 -13.89 -11.06
N GLU A 185 1.02 -12.92 -10.88
CA GLU A 185 2.17 -13.07 -9.99
C GLU A 185 1.78 -12.69 -8.56
N ILE A 186 2.19 -13.52 -7.59
CA ILE A 186 1.87 -13.35 -6.17
C ILE A 186 3.00 -12.62 -5.46
N ILE A 187 2.63 -11.59 -4.69
CA ILE A 187 3.55 -10.73 -3.93
C ILE A 187 3.37 -10.99 -2.45
N LEU A 188 4.48 -11.16 -1.72
CA LEU A 188 4.55 -11.08 -0.27
C LEU A 188 5.23 -9.77 0.13
N HIS A 189 4.53 -8.92 0.88
CA HIS A 189 4.91 -7.55 1.15
C HIS A 189 5.28 -7.30 2.61
N LEU A 190 6.49 -6.80 2.85
CA LEU A 190 7.02 -6.47 4.17
C LEU A 190 7.38 -4.98 4.27
N GLU A 191 7.31 -4.43 5.51
CA GLU A 191 7.73 -3.04 5.73
C GLU A 191 9.20 -2.96 6.16
N LYS A 192 9.69 -3.42 7.19
CA LYS A 192 11.07 -3.25 7.76
C LYS A 192 12.22 -3.41 6.77
N SER A 193 12.18 -2.66 5.69
CA SER A 193 13.04 -2.87 4.52
C SER A 193 14.53 -2.56 4.74
N ASN A 194 14.90 -1.92 5.84
CA ASN A 194 16.28 -1.77 6.30
C ASN A 194 16.78 -2.90 7.23
N ASP A 195 15.92 -3.86 7.61
CA ASP A 195 16.27 -4.94 8.53
C ASP A 195 16.53 -6.27 7.77
N GLN A 196 17.77 -6.49 7.37
CA GLN A 196 18.17 -7.70 6.67
C GLN A 196 17.94 -8.99 7.48
N ALA A 197 18.03 -8.93 8.81
CA ALA A 197 17.83 -10.09 9.66
C ALA A 197 16.37 -10.54 9.62
N VAL A 198 15.45 -9.59 9.73
CA VAL A 198 14.01 -9.85 9.64
C VAL A 198 13.63 -10.41 8.26
N TYR A 199 14.10 -9.80 7.17
CA TYR A 199 13.83 -10.29 5.81
C TYR A 199 14.38 -11.69 5.60
N ARG A 200 15.62 -11.94 5.99
CA ARG A 200 16.25 -13.27 5.88
C ARG A 200 15.48 -14.33 6.68
N GLU A 201 15.13 -14.01 7.91
CA GLU A 201 14.34 -14.93 8.75
C GLU A 201 12.99 -15.23 8.07
N PHE A 202 12.25 -14.19 7.70
CA PHE A 202 10.91 -14.32 7.11
C PHE A 202 10.93 -15.18 5.84
N PHE A 203 11.76 -14.84 4.87
CA PHE A 203 11.80 -15.58 3.59
C PHE A 203 12.43 -16.96 3.71
N THR A 204 13.34 -17.21 4.66
CA THR A 204 13.78 -18.57 5.01
C THR A 204 12.62 -19.41 5.53
N GLN A 205 11.73 -18.83 6.33
CA GLN A 205 10.53 -19.53 6.78
C GLN A 205 9.56 -19.79 5.63
N MET A 206 9.43 -18.85 4.67
CA MET A 206 8.62 -19.09 3.47
C MET A 206 9.15 -20.29 2.66
N GLU A 207 10.47 -20.39 2.44
CA GLU A 207 11.09 -21.55 1.80
C GLU A 207 10.86 -22.84 2.59
N THR A 208 11.05 -22.79 3.92
CA THR A 208 10.89 -23.97 4.80
C THR A 208 9.47 -24.54 4.74
N HIS A 209 8.46 -23.66 4.62
CA HIS A 209 7.06 -24.04 4.53
C HIS A 209 6.57 -24.26 3.09
N GLY A 210 7.47 -24.15 2.09
CA GLY A 210 7.13 -24.39 0.68
C GLY A 210 6.10 -23.40 0.13
N MET A 211 6.20 -22.13 0.52
CA MET A 211 5.27 -21.10 0.09
C MET A 211 5.39 -20.80 -1.42
N ASP A 212 4.25 -20.77 -2.10
CA ASP A 212 4.16 -20.49 -3.53
C ASP A 212 3.87 -18.99 -3.76
N TYR A 213 4.92 -18.23 -4.05
CA TYR A 213 4.87 -16.81 -4.39
C TYR A 213 5.96 -16.48 -5.42
N ASP A 214 5.89 -15.31 -6.06
CA ASP A 214 6.76 -14.92 -7.17
C ASP A 214 7.63 -13.70 -6.86
N ILE A 215 7.16 -12.82 -5.95
CA ILE A 215 7.74 -11.49 -5.77
C ILE A 215 7.89 -11.19 -4.27
N ILE A 216 9.07 -10.66 -3.91
CA ILE A 216 9.33 -10.02 -2.62
C ILE A 216 9.01 -8.54 -2.77
N GLY A 217 8.04 -8.07 -1.98
CA GLY A 217 7.62 -6.68 -1.90
C GLY A 217 8.17 -5.98 -0.66
N ALA A 218 8.52 -4.69 -0.79
CA ALA A 218 9.02 -3.87 0.31
C ALA A 218 8.37 -2.50 0.35
N SER A 219 8.01 -1.97 1.53
CA SER A 219 7.73 -0.55 1.72
C SER A 219 9.01 0.23 1.94
N TYR A 220 9.06 1.46 1.43
CA TYR A 220 10.14 2.38 1.73
C TYR A 220 9.63 3.80 1.99
N TYR A 221 9.80 4.23 3.21
CA TYR A 221 9.57 5.58 3.68
C TYR A 221 10.79 6.03 4.50
N PRO A 222 11.52 7.08 4.10
CA PRO A 222 12.78 7.48 4.77
C PRO A 222 12.63 7.74 6.26
N TYR A 223 11.43 8.11 6.70
CA TYR A 223 11.12 8.42 8.09
C TYR A 223 11.21 7.21 9.03
N TRP A 224 11.03 5.97 8.50
CA TRP A 224 10.93 4.75 9.29
C TRP A 224 11.87 3.63 8.85
N HIS A 225 12.32 3.66 7.59
CA HIS A 225 13.00 2.53 6.96
C HIS A 225 14.47 2.80 6.64
N GLY A 226 15.09 3.78 7.32
CA GLY A 226 16.51 4.09 7.14
C GLY A 226 16.85 4.71 5.80
N THR A 227 18.06 4.50 5.33
CA THR A 227 18.54 5.07 4.07
C THR A 227 18.18 4.22 2.84
N PRO A 228 18.13 4.81 1.62
CA PRO A 228 17.99 4.02 0.39
C PRO A 228 19.07 2.96 0.22
N GLU A 229 20.29 3.24 0.67
CA GLU A 229 21.43 2.31 0.61
C GLU A 229 21.17 1.06 1.47
N GLU A 230 20.59 1.24 2.67
CA GLU A 230 20.20 0.11 3.54
C GLU A 230 19.10 -0.73 2.90
N LEU A 231 18.07 -0.07 2.33
CA LEU A 231 17.03 -0.76 1.57
C LEU A 231 17.63 -1.61 0.45
N PHE A 232 18.43 -0.98 -0.45
CA PHE A 232 18.95 -1.71 -1.61
C PHE A 232 19.92 -2.81 -1.22
N ALA A 233 20.74 -2.63 -0.17
CA ALA A 233 21.58 -3.69 0.36
C ALA A 233 20.75 -4.89 0.88
N ASN A 234 19.60 -4.63 1.51
CA ASN A 234 18.69 -5.69 1.93
C ASN A 234 18.04 -6.39 0.72
N LEU A 235 17.54 -5.63 -0.25
CA LEU A 235 16.89 -6.18 -1.45
C LEU A 235 17.88 -6.99 -2.29
N ASP A 236 19.14 -6.56 -2.40
CA ASP A 236 20.20 -7.32 -3.07
C ASP A 236 20.49 -8.64 -2.35
N ALA A 237 20.48 -8.66 -1.01
CA ALA A 237 20.62 -9.87 -0.22
C ALA A 237 19.45 -10.86 -0.45
N CYS A 238 18.23 -10.33 -0.64
CA CYS A 238 17.03 -11.12 -0.91
C CYS A 238 17.04 -11.84 -2.28
N ARG A 239 17.94 -11.46 -3.20
CA ARG A 239 18.09 -12.16 -4.50
C ARG A 239 18.47 -13.63 -4.36
N SER A 240 19.07 -14.01 -3.22
CA SER A 240 19.39 -15.40 -2.90
C SER A 240 18.17 -16.31 -2.84
N PHE A 241 16.97 -15.76 -2.62
CA PHE A 241 15.69 -16.50 -2.64
C PHE A 241 15.16 -16.77 -4.06
N GLY A 242 15.79 -16.22 -5.11
CA GLY A 242 15.41 -16.46 -6.51
C GLY A 242 14.13 -15.77 -6.98
N MET A 243 13.52 -14.93 -6.14
CA MET A 243 12.29 -14.23 -6.44
C MET A 243 12.56 -12.86 -7.11
N ARG A 244 11.57 -12.35 -7.83
CA ARG A 244 11.56 -10.96 -8.29
C ARG A 244 11.43 -10.03 -7.10
N ILE A 245 11.84 -8.76 -7.28
CA ILE A 245 11.88 -7.78 -6.19
C ILE A 245 11.17 -6.50 -6.62
N MET A 246 10.22 -6.03 -5.82
CA MET A 246 9.50 -4.77 -6.05
C MET A 246 9.46 -3.92 -4.78
N VAL A 247 9.48 -2.60 -4.95
CA VAL A 247 9.11 -1.65 -3.91
C VAL A 247 7.62 -1.34 -4.07
N MET A 248 6.81 -1.82 -3.12
CA MET A 248 5.36 -1.76 -3.18
C MET A 248 4.79 -0.44 -2.68
N GLU A 249 5.55 0.23 -1.82
CA GLU A 249 5.20 1.54 -1.31
C GLU A 249 6.43 2.43 -1.26
N LEU A 250 6.32 3.59 -1.86
CA LEU A 250 7.29 4.69 -1.80
C LEU A 250 6.53 5.97 -1.49
N GLY A 251 7.03 6.79 -0.58
CA GLY A 251 6.48 8.11 -0.32
C GLY A 251 7.51 9.05 0.27
N TYR A 252 7.42 10.33 -0.10
CA TYR A 252 8.18 11.43 0.50
C TYR A 252 7.44 12.74 0.39
N GLY A 253 7.47 13.55 1.46
CA GLY A 253 6.72 14.79 1.52
C GLY A 253 7.31 15.93 0.67
N PHE A 254 6.42 16.76 0.13
CA PHE A 254 6.80 18.00 -0.54
C PHE A 254 6.80 19.21 0.41
N THR A 255 6.32 19.06 1.64
CA THR A 255 6.30 20.09 2.67
C THR A 255 6.07 19.49 4.06
N ASP A 256 6.60 20.11 5.08
CA ASP A 256 6.33 19.82 6.49
C ASP A 256 5.20 20.70 7.08
N ARG A 257 4.64 21.60 6.27
CA ARG A 257 3.61 22.55 6.70
C ARG A 257 2.22 21.93 6.55
N PRO A 258 1.38 22.02 7.59
CA PRO A 258 0.01 21.55 7.52
C PRO A 258 -0.81 22.33 6.49
N TYR A 259 -1.79 21.65 5.88
CA TYR A 259 -2.81 22.33 5.07
C TYR A 259 -3.88 22.96 5.98
N ARG A 260 -4.71 23.80 5.39
CA ARG A 260 -5.82 24.44 6.11
C ARG A 260 -7.14 24.00 5.47
N LEU A 261 -8.07 23.59 6.31
CA LEU A 261 -9.43 23.25 5.92
C LEU A 261 -10.37 23.77 7.01
N ASP A 262 -11.53 24.32 6.63
CA ASP A 262 -12.53 24.89 7.56
C ASP A 262 -11.95 25.95 8.52
N GLY A 263 -10.99 26.74 8.03
CA GLY A 263 -10.34 27.79 8.80
C GLY A 263 -9.30 27.35 9.81
N GLY A 264 -9.07 26.00 9.97
CA GLY A 264 -8.10 25.42 10.87
C GLY A 264 -6.93 24.71 10.16
N GLU A 265 -5.79 24.63 10.82
CA GLU A 265 -4.68 23.78 10.39
C GLU A 265 -4.99 22.31 10.72
N LYS A 266 -4.68 21.42 9.78
CA LYS A 266 -4.94 19.99 9.91
C LYS A 266 -3.65 19.24 10.21
N ARG A 267 -3.74 18.20 11.02
CA ARG A 267 -2.59 17.37 11.41
C ARG A 267 -2.04 16.61 10.20
N LEU A 268 -0.73 16.38 10.22
CA LEU A 268 0.00 15.51 9.28
C LEU A 268 0.66 14.37 10.04
N VAL A 269 0.77 13.19 9.41
CA VAL A 269 1.58 12.07 9.94
C VAL A 269 3.05 12.48 9.98
N ILE A 270 3.53 13.14 8.93
CA ILE A 270 4.88 13.69 8.84
C ILE A 270 4.78 15.21 8.86
N ASP A 271 4.83 15.77 10.03
CA ASP A 271 4.86 17.21 10.33
C ASP A 271 6.31 17.71 10.54
N ALA A 272 6.46 18.97 10.94
CA ALA A 272 7.76 19.58 11.17
C ALA A 272 8.62 18.86 12.23
N ASP A 273 7.98 18.19 13.21
CA ASP A 273 8.69 17.47 14.27
C ASP A 273 9.23 16.10 13.81
N ARG A 274 8.60 15.51 12.78
CA ARG A 274 8.90 14.16 12.27
C ARG A 274 9.57 14.16 10.90
N SER A 275 9.62 15.30 10.22
CA SER A 275 10.15 15.44 8.87
C SER A 275 11.67 15.32 8.79
N TYR A 276 12.36 15.58 9.89
CA TYR A 276 13.82 15.58 9.92
C TYR A 276 14.38 14.16 10.09
N VAL A 277 15.09 13.71 9.07
CA VAL A 277 15.86 12.46 9.05
C VAL A 277 17.33 12.82 8.83
N PRO A 278 18.21 12.60 9.82
CA PRO A 278 19.62 13.00 9.74
C PRO A 278 20.33 12.47 8.50
N GLY A 279 21.06 13.33 7.79
CA GLY A 279 21.78 13.00 6.56
C GLY A 279 20.88 12.89 5.33
N PHE A 280 19.63 12.56 5.48
CA PHE A 280 18.67 12.41 4.39
C PHE A 280 17.99 13.75 4.06
N THR A 281 17.45 14.43 5.08
CA THR A 281 16.71 15.69 4.87
C THR A 281 17.62 16.83 4.43
N GLU A 282 18.92 16.78 4.76
CA GLU A 282 19.91 17.75 4.26
C GLU A 282 20.14 17.56 2.75
N LYS A 283 20.09 16.32 2.25
CA LYS A 283 20.20 16.01 0.82
C LYS A 283 18.90 16.27 0.07
N TYR A 284 17.80 15.89 0.66
CA TYR A 284 16.46 16.01 0.07
C TYR A 284 15.55 16.83 1.02
N PRO A 285 15.64 18.17 1.03
CA PRO A 285 14.76 18.98 1.85
C PRO A 285 13.28 18.69 1.54
N MET A 286 12.42 18.71 2.56
CA MET A 286 10.99 18.48 2.40
C MET A 286 10.32 19.70 1.73
N THR A 287 10.60 19.83 0.44
CA THR A 287 10.13 20.85 -0.50
C THR A 287 9.76 20.19 -1.82
N PRO A 288 8.97 20.83 -2.70
CA PRO A 288 8.68 20.28 -4.03
C PRO A 288 9.91 19.87 -4.84
N ALA A 289 10.99 20.65 -4.75
CA ALA A 289 12.25 20.31 -5.43
C ALA A 289 12.96 19.12 -4.77
N GLY A 290 13.06 19.10 -3.44
CA GLY A 290 13.69 18.00 -2.71
C GLY A 290 12.93 16.68 -2.87
N GLN A 291 11.59 16.71 -2.91
CA GLN A 291 10.77 15.54 -3.24
C GLN A 291 11.11 15.03 -4.66
N ALA A 292 11.20 15.94 -5.64
CA ALA A 292 11.52 15.58 -7.03
C ALA A 292 12.92 14.97 -7.15
N ASP A 293 13.90 15.55 -6.47
CA ASP A 293 15.28 15.04 -6.46
C ASP A 293 15.33 13.65 -5.83
N PHE A 294 14.64 13.44 -4.70
CA PHE A 294 14.56 12.13 -4.05
C PHE A 294 13.91 11.08 -4.96
N VAL A 295 12.72 11.36 -5.51
CA VAL A 295 12.00 10.38 -6.36
C VAL A 295 12.83 10.00 -7.57
N ARG A 296 13.49 10.97 -8.22
CA ARG A 296 14.36 10.72 -9.38
C ARG A 296 15.57 9.86 -9.02
N ASP A 297 16.28 10.22 -7.94
CA ASP A 297 17.46 9.48 -7.49
C ASP A 297 17.07 8.06 -7.05
N PHE A 298 15.93 7.90 -6.34
CA PHE A 298 15.41 6.61 -5.92
C PHE A 298 15.08 5.72 -7.11
N LEU A 299 14.33 6.20 -8.10
CA LEU A 299 14.00 5.42 -9.30
C LEU A 299 15.23 5.03 -10.11
N THR A 300 16.24 5.92 -10.17
CA THR A 300 17.53 5.64 -10.80
C THR A 300 18.28 4.53 -10.06
N ALA A 301 18.35 4.61 -8.73
CA ALA A 301 18.98 3.59 -7.90
C ALA A 301 18.23 2.24 -8.00
N ALA A 302 16.91 2.26 -7.93
CA ALA A 302 16.09 1.05 -8.08
C ALA A 302 16.38 0.33 -9.40
N ARG A 303 16.49 1.05 -10.51
CA ARG A 303 16.90 0.47 -11.80
C ARG A 303 18.31 -0.12 -11.77
N SER A 304 19.27 0.58 -11.17
CA SER A 304 20.67 0.12 -11.10
C SER A 304 20.82 -1.13 -10.24
N HIS A 305 19.98 -1.28 -9.21
CA HIS A 305 19.89 -2.48 -8.38
C HIS A 305 18.97 -3.56 -8.98
N GLY A 306 18.43 -3.36 -10.20
CA GLY A 306 17.60 -4.37 -10.87
C GLY A 306 16.28 -4.65 -10.13
N VAL A 307 15.69 -3.66 -9.48
CA VAL A 307 14.34 -3.75 -8.91
C VAL A 307 13.33 -3.84 -10.04
N ASP A 308 12.38 -4.77 -9.94
CA ASP A 308 11.42 -5.08 -11.01
C ASP A 308 10.25 -4.10 -11.10
N GLY A 309 9.93 -3.43 -10.00
CA GLY A 309 8.84 -2.45 -9.93
C GLY A 309 8.94 -1.51 -8.74
N VAL A 310 8.43 -0.28 -8.88
CA VAL A 310 8.30 0.71 -7.82
C VAL A 310 6.92 1.33 -7.87
N PHE A 311 6.20 1.34 -6.75
CA PHE A 311 4.88 1.93 -6.61
C PHE A 311 4.94 3.12 -5.64
N TYR A 312 4.48 4.29 -6.09
CA TYR A 312 4.30 5.43 -5.21
C TYR A 312 2.93 5.32 -4.52
N TRP A 313 2.92 5.44 -3.19
CA TRP A 313 1.73 5.24 -2.40
C TRP A 313 0.90 6.53 -2.33
N GLU A 314 -0.35 6.44 -2.77
CA GLU A 314 -1.40 7.48 -2.75
C GLU A 314 -0.91 8.87 -3.24
N PRO A 315 -0.36 8.97 -4.46
CA PRO A 315 0.14 10.25 -5.00
C PRO A 315 -0.96 11.27 -5.28
N LEU A 316 -2.23 10.83 -5.27
CA LEU A 316 -3.41 11.61 -5.63
C LEU A 316 -4.22 12.07 -4.42
N TRP A 317 -3.93 11.56 -3.22
CA TRP A 317 -4.74 11.78 -2.03
C TRP A 317 -4.58 13.20 -1.48
N ILE A 318 -5.10 14.20 -2.22
CA ILE A 318 -5.07 15.62 -1.83
C ILE A 318 -6.13 15.92 -0.77
N PRO A 319 -5.96 16.98 0.05
CA PRO A 319 -6.93 17.31 1.08
C PRO A 319 -8.22 17.91 0.50
N GLY A 320 -9.34 17.60 1.13
CA GLY A 320 -10.65 18.13 0.75
C GLY A 320 -11.70 17.88 1.83
N GLU A 321 -12.83 18.57 1.75
CA GLU A 321 -13.96 18.33 2.64
C GLU A 321 -14.50 16.91 2.42
N GLY A 322 -14.60 16.12 3.50
CA GLY A 322 -15.03 14.73 3.44
C GLY A 322 -13.93 13.73 3.07
N ILE A 323 -12.77 14.18 2.61
CA ILE A 323 -11.61 13.34 2.33
C ILE A 323 -10.87 13.08 3.64
N CYS A 324 -10.81 11.82 4.07
CA CYS A 324 -10.26 11.46 5.37
C CYS A 324 -9.64 10.06 5.36
N TRP A 325 -8.80 9.79 6.36
CA TRP A 325 -8.18 8.48 6.51
C TRP A 325 -9.05 7.47 7.29
N ALA A 326 -9.99 7.95 8.10
CA ALA A 326 -10.93 7.13 8.86
C ALA A 326 -12.12 7.96 9.35
N SER A 327 -13.31 7.36 9.34
CA SER A 327 -14.44 7.85 10.11
C SER A 327 -14.27 7.51 11.61
N PRO A 328 -15.09 8.10 12.52
CA PRO A 328 -15.12 7.65 13.91
C PRO A 328 -15.41 6.16 14.08
N ALA A 329 -16.24 5.58 13.21
CA ALA A 329 -16.53 4.14 13.19
C ALA A 329 -15.30 3.32 12.73
N GLY A 330 -14.57 3.80 11.72
CA GLY A 330 -13.31 3.20 11.28
C GLY A 330 -12.23 3.27 12.36
N GLN A 331 -12.07 4.42 13.03
CA GLN A 331 -11.14 4.57 14.15
C GLN A 331 -11.46 3.59 15.29
N LYS A 332 -12.74 3.46 15.62
CA LYS A 332 -13.18 2.50 16.64
C LYS A 332 -12.84 1.06 16.26
N TYR A 333 -13.04 0.69 14.99
CA TYR A 333 -12.71 -0.65 14.50
C TYR A 333 -11.24 -0.99 14.68
N ILE A 334 -10.33 -0.06 14.38
CA ILE A 334 -8.89 -0.28 14.50
C ILE A 334 -8.29 0.08 15.88
N GLY A 335 -9.13 0.48 16.85
CA GLY A 335 -8.67 0.85 18.20
C GLY A 335 -7.92 2.19 18.28
N GLU A 336 -8.21 3.13 17.38
CA GLU A 336 -7.57 4.45 17.29
C GLU A 336 -8.52 5.62 17.54
N GLU A 337 -9.52 5.42 18.40
CA GLU A 337 -10.54 6.40 18.71
C GLU A 337 -9.97 7.73 19.20
N GLY A 338 -10.56 8.83 18.73
CA GLY A 338 -10.19 10.19 19.13
C GLY A 338 -8.99 10.78 18.41
N LYS A 339 -8.45 10.09 17.39
CA LYS A 339 -7.50 10.70 16.46
C LYS A 339 -8.22 11.63 15.48
N SER A 340 -7.46 12.45 14.76
CA SER A 340 -7.98 13.25 13.65
C SER A 340 -8.62 12.34 12.60
N THR A 341 -9.68 12.82 11.95
CA THR A 341 -10.35 12.11 10.85
C THR A 341 -9.87 12.58 9.48
N GLU A 342 -9.15 13.69 9.40
CA GLU A 342 -8.74 14.29 8.13
C GLU A 342 -7.66 13.45 7.41
N ASN A 343 -7.34 13.85 6.18
CA ASN A 343 -6.23 13.25 5.43
C ASN A 343 -4.87 13.70 5.99
N GLU A 344 -4.33 12.93 6.91
CA GLU A 344 -3.01 13.20 7.52
C GLU A 344 -1.82 12.88 6.58
N TRP A 345 -2.07 12.29 5.40
CA TRP A 345 -1.05 11.93 4.40
C TRP A 345 -0.87 12.96 3.28
N ALA A 346 -1.69 13.99 3.23
CA ALA A 346 -1.81 14.93 2.12
C ALA A 346 -0.48 15.54 1.64
N ASN A 347 0.49 15.74 2.54
CA ASN A 347 1.80 16.30 2.17
C ASN A 347 2.76 15.30 1.50
N GLN A 348 2.36 14.06 1.30
CA GLN A 348 3.15 13.02 0.62
C GLN A 348 2.76 12.86 -0.86
N CYS A 349 1.73 13.58 -1.32
CA CYS A 349 1.21 13.50 -2.68
C CYS A 349 2.21 14.00 -3.73
N LEU A 350 1.94 13.70 -5.00
CA LEU A 350 2.65 14.28 -6.15
C LEU A 350 1.88 15.48 -6.76
N PHE A 351 0.89 15.96 -6.03
CA PHE A 351 0.15 17.19 -6.25
C PHE A 351 0.18 18.01 -4.96
N ASP A 352 0.16 19.34 -5.09
CA ASP A 352 0.05 20.21 -3.94
C ASP A 352 -1.37 20.18 -3.32
N TYR A 353 -1.57 20.90 -2.23
CA TYR A 353 -2.86 20.93 -1.52
C TYR A 353 -4.01 21.48 -2.35
N GLU A 354 -3.73 22.19 -3.42
CA GLU A 354 -4.72 22.69 -4.38
C GLU A 354 -4.83 21.83 -5.65
N GLY A 355 -4.20 20.67 -5.65
CA GLY A 355 -4.23 19.72 -6.76
C GLY A 355 -3.35 20.10 -7.96
N ARG A 356 -2.36 20.99 -7.80
CA ARG A 356 -1.41 21.31 -8.86
C ARG A 356 -0.27 20.31 -8.87
N LYS A 357 0.06 19.83 -10.06
CA LYS A 357 1.16 18.89 -10.30
C LYS A 357 2.48 19.44 -9.73
N LEU A 358 3.17 18.63 -8.94
CA LEU A 358 4.48 18.92 -8.38
C LEU A 358 5.61 18.42 -9.29
N PRO A 359 6.83 18.98 -9.20
CA PRO A 359 7.97 18.54 -10.01
C PRO A 359 8.31 17.05 -9.89
N ALA A 360 8.05 16.43 -8.75
CA ALA A 360 8.28 15.00 -8.53
C ALA A 360 7.42 14.10 -9.44
N PHE A 361 6.29 14.59 -9.94
CA PHE A 361 5.46 13.91 -10.92
C PHE A 361 6.24 13.60 -12.20
N ASP A 362 7.10 14.50 -12.65
CA ASP A 362 7.88 14.35 -13.89
C ASP A 362 9.12 13.45 -13.71
N ALA A 363 9.44 13.02 -12.48
CA ALA A 363 10.54 12.09 -12.22
C ALA A 363 10.31 10.68 -12.83
N TYR A 364 9.09 10.36 -13.22
CA TYR A 364 8.72 9.09 -13.87
C TYR A 364 9.13 9.02 -15.35
N THR A 365 9.44 10.14 -16.00
CA THR A 365 9.84 10.18 -17.42
C THR A 365 11.28 9.75 -17.68
N LEU A 366 11.94 9.06 -16.77
CA LEU A 366 13.35 8.63 -16.87
C LEU A 366 13.57 7.49 -17.89
#